data_9063b680f2bca928e521c9ee7a6b51be
#
_entry.id   9063b680f2bca928e521c9ee7a6b51be
#
_cell.length_a   1.000
_cell.length_b   1.000
_cell.length_c   1.000
_cell.angle_alpha   90.00
_cell.angle_beta   90.00
_cell.angle_gamma   90.00
#
_symmetry.space_group_name_H-M   'P 1'
#
loop_
_entity.id
_entity.type
_entity.pdbx_description
1 polymer ?
#
loop_
_entity_poly.entity_id
_entity_poly.type
_entity_poly.pdbx_seq_one_letter_code
_entity_poly.pdbx_strand_id
1 'polypeptide(L)'
;MAHRALSIAPPDVQALDIDFYAFSAHKLFGPTGLGALYGKAQRLAEMVPWQGGGKMLTAVNFEGFAPQAVPWCFEAGTPNVAGVIGLSAALQWLNGIDLVAAERWSSNLAAVAEARLAAALPGFVSYRASGSSLLAFNVAGVHHSDVVTLLAESGVSVRAGQHCAQPLLAALGVSGTLRASFAPYNTQDDVDALVAAMTTAITILAD
;
A
#
# COMPACT_ATOMS: atom_id res chain seq x y z
N MET A 1 -1.07 1.69 -10.65
CA MET A 1 -1.42 1.95 -9.24
C MET A 1 -0.25 1.57 -8.37
N ALA A 2 0.38 2.52 -7.70
CA ALA A 2 1.50 2.23 -6.82
C ALA A 2 0.99 1.47 -5.59
N HIS A 3 1.16 0.15 -5.58
CA HIS A 3 0.92 -0.64 -4.38
C HIS A 3 1.90 -0.20 -3.29
N ARG A 4 1.39 0.17 -2.11
CA ARG A 4 2.22 0.07 -0.92
C ARG A 4 2.44 -1.42 -0.73
N ALA A 5 3.66 -1.89 -0.95
CA ALA A 5 4.06 -3.18 -0.44
C ALA A 5 4.03 -3.06 1.09
N LEU A 6 2.90 -3.43 1.67
CA LEU A 6 2.91 -3.98 3.01
C LEU A 6 3.69 -5.29 2.89
N SER A 7 4.40 -5.70 3.93
CA SER A 7 4.82 -7.09 4.05
C SER A 7 3.66 -7.96 3.57
N ILE A 8 3.87 -8.71 2.49
CA ILE A 8 2.82 -9.57 1.92
C ILE A 8 2.53 -10.71 2.91
N ALA A 9 3.48 -11.00 3.79
CA ALA A 9 3.30 -11.96 4.86
C ALA A 9 2.29 -11.41 5.89
N PRO A 10 1.17 -12.11 6.11
CA PRO A 10 0.19 -11.68 7.10
C PRO A 10 0.81 -11.69 8.51
N PRO A 11 0.55 -10.66 9.34
CA PRO A 11 0.99 -10.69 10.72
C PRO A 11 0.25 -11.79 11.48
N ASP A 12 0.96 -12.53 12.31
CA ASP A 12 0.33 -13.41 13.29
C ASP A 12 -0.25 -12.57 14.42
N VAL A 13 -1.54 -12.27 14.31
CA VAL A 13 -2.24 -11.40 15.26
C VAL A 13 -2.34 -12.01 16.67
N GLN A 14 -2.23 -13.33 16.79
CA GLN A 14 -2.23 -14.03 18.08
C GLN A 14 -0.86 -13.97 18.73
N ALA A 15 0.21 -14.32 18.00
CA ALA A 15 1.59 -14.26 18.50
C ALA A 15 2.01 -12.84 18.90
N LEU A 16 1.50 -11.82 18.19
CA LEU A 16 1.76 -10.41 18.48
C LEU A 16 0.80 -9.80 19.50
N ASP A 17 -0.17 -10.58 20.00
CA ASP A 17 -1.21 -10.16 20.94
C ASP A 17 -1.96 -8.88 20.52
N ILE A 18 -2.24 -8.74 19.22
CA ILE A 18 -2.89 -7.56 18.65
C ILE A 18 -4.37 -7.52 19.05
N ASP A 19 -4.83 -6.41 19.61
CA ASP A 19 -6.26 -6.20 19.94
C ASP A 19 -7.09 -5.90 18.69
N PHE A 20 -6.58 -5.03 17.78
CA PHE A 20 -7.23 -4.67 16.53
C PHE A 20 -6.25 -4.61 15.39
N TYR A 21 -6.63 -5.15 14.23
CA TYR A 21 -5.84 -5.05 13.00
C TYR A 21 -6.74 -4.72 11.81
N ALA A 22 -6.47 -3.60 11.14
CA ALA A 22 -7.24 -3.14 9.99
C ALA A 22 -6.40 -3.15 8.71
N PHE A 23 -6.99 -3.60 7.62
CA PHE A 23 -6.35 -3.56 6.32
C PHE A 23 -7.33 -3.25 5.19
N SER A 24 -6.81 -2.77 4.06
CA SER A 24 -7.58 -2.49 2.86
C SER A 24 -7.31 -3.55 1.79
N ALA A 25 -8.36 -4.06 1.17
CA ALA A 25 -8.27 -5.12 0.16
C ALA A 25 -7.35 -4.74 -1.02
N HIS A 26 -7.42 -3.49 -1.49
CA HIS A 26 -6.59 -3.02 -2.61
C HIS A 26 -5.08 -3.00 -2.34
N LYS A 27 -4.65 -3.19 -1.08
CA LYS A 27 -3.23 -3.35 -0.73
C LYS A 27 -2.78 -4.81 -0.74
N LEU A 28 -3.73 -5.74 -0.89
CA LEU A 28 -3.53 -7.18 -0.99
C LEU A 28 -4.03 -7.72 -2.34
N PHE A 29 -3.83 -6.94 -3.41
CA PHE A 29 -4.27 -7.27 -4.79
C PHE A 29 -5.79 -7.43 -4.96
N GLY A 30 -6.58 -7.13 -3.93
CA GLY A 30 -8.03 -7.13 -3.96
C GLY A 30 -8.63 -5.84 -4.52
N PRO A 31 -9.96 -5.75 -4.63
CA PRO A 31 -10.65 -4.58 -5.16
C PRO A 31 -10.58 -3.37 -4.21
N THR A 32 -10.82 -2.18 -4.78
CA THR A 32 -11.01 -0.95 -4.01
C THR A 32 -12.37 -0.93 -3.30
N GLY A 33 -12.54 -0.03 -2.31
CA GLY A 33 -13.81 0.15 -1.61
C GLY A 33 -14.13 -0.94 -0.58
N LEU A 34 -13.17 -1.79 -0.24
CA LEU A 34 -13.30 -2.85 0.75
C LEU A 34 -12.09 -2.86 1.70
N GLY A 35 -12.36 -3.17 2.95
CA GLY A 35 -11.36 -3.45 3.97
C GLY A 35 -11.91 -4.41 5.02
N ALA A 36 -11.05 -4.87 5.90
CA ALA A 36 -11.46 -5.70 7.03
C ALA A 36 -10.82 -5.17 8.32
N LEU A 37 -11.54 -5.35 9.40
CA LEU A 37 -11.08 -5.13 10.78
C LEU A 37 -11.11 -6.47 11.51
N TYR A 38 -9.96 -6.94 11.94
CA TYR A 38 -9.85 -7.96 12.98
C TYR A 38 -9.95 -7.30 14.34
N GLY A 39 -10.64 -7.94 15.27
CA GLY A 39 -10.64 -7.56 16.67
C GLY A 39 -10.77 -8.79 17.57
N LYS A 40 -10.10 -8.79 18.71
CA LYS A 40 -10.35 -9.79 19.76
C LYS A 40 -11.83 -9.75 20.16
N ALA A 41 -12.47 -10.91 20.28
CA ALA A 41 -13.90 -11.00 20.58
C ALA A 41 -14.29 -10.21 21.85
N GLN A 42 -13.45 -10.24 22.88
CA GLN A 42 -13.67 -9.49 24.12
C GLN A 42 -13.67 -7.96 23.85
N ARG A 43 -12.73 -7.47 23.04
CA ARG A 43 -12.65 -6.04 22.70
C ARG A 43 -13.81 -5.59 21.84
N LEU A 44 -14.20 -6.42 20.87
CA LEU A 44 -15.38 -6.14 20.05
C LEU A 44 -16.66 -6.11 20.88
N ALA A 45 -16.80 -6.95 21.90
CA ALA A 45 -17.96 -6.96 22.79
C ALA A 45 -18.06 -5.70 23.66
N GLU A 46 -16.96 -5.01 23.92
CA GLU A 46 -16.91 -3.73 24.67
C GLU A 46 -17.26 -2.52 23.78
N MET A 47 -17.28 -2.69 22.44
CA MET A 47 -17.53 -1.59 21.50
C MET A 47 -19.02 -1.36 21.25
N VAL A 48 -19.37 -0.09 21.08
CA VAL A 48 -20.69 0.32 20.60
C VAL A 48 -20.66 0.40 19.07
N PRO A 49 -21.69 -0.09 18.36
CA PRO A 49 -21.79 0.08 16.90
C PRO A 49 -21.71 1.55 16.51
N TRP A 50 -20.81 1.89 15.59
CA TRP A 50 -20.64 3.25 15.08
C TRP A 50 -21.76 3.69 14.15
N GLN A 51 -22.28 2.76 13.33
CA GLN A 51 -23.33 3.02 12.36
C GLN A 51 -24.54 2.16 12.66
N GLY A 52 -25.75 2.70 12.42
CA GLY A 52 -26.99 1.95 12.41
C GLY A 52 -27.45 1.67 10.97
N GLY A 53 -28.15 0.57 10.75
CA GLY A 53 -28.69 0.23 9.44
C GLY A 53 -29.30 -1.16 9.39
N GLY A 54 -29.79 -1.54 8.21
CA GLY A 54 -30.32 -2.90 7.99
C GLY A 54 -29.28 -3.98 8.27
N LYS A 55 -29.73 -5.19 8.52
CA LYS A 55 -28.96 -6.41 8.80
C LYS A 55 -28.27 -6.49 10.16
N MET A 56 -27.83 -5.38 10.74
CA MET A 56 -27.13 -5.38 12.03
C MET A 56 -28.06 -5.37 13.24
N LEU A 57 -29.38 -5.34 13.05
CA LEU A 57 -30.40 -5.17 14.09
C LEU A 57 -31.16 -6.46 14.33
N THR A 58 -31.56 -6.70 15.58
CA THR A 58 -32.55 -7.72 15.97
C THR A 58 -33.93 -7.10 16.16
N ALA A 59 -34.01 -5.84 16.57
CA ALA A 59 -35.24 -5.09 16.75
C ALA A 59 -34.99 -3.58 16.58
N VAL A 60 -36.00 -2.85 16.15
CA VAL A 60 -36.00 -1.37 16.08
C VAL A 60 -37.38 -0.85 16.37
N ASN A 61 -37.44 0.25 17.11
CA ASN A 61 -38.67 1.03 17.38
C ASN A 61 -38.31 2.54 17.43
N PHE A 62 -39.29 3.40 17.76
CA PHE A 62 -39.08 4.85 17.84
C PHE A 62 -38.16 5.27 18.99
N GLU A 63 -37.97 4.43 19.99
CA GLU A 63 -37.15 4.68 21.18
C GLU A 63 -35.69 4.24 21.01
N GLY A 64 -35.40 3.36 20.02
CA GLY A 64 -34.06 2.88 19.76
C GLY A 64 -34.01 1.58 18.97
N PHE A 65 -32.87 0.91 19.07
CA PHE A 65 -32.65 -0.38 18.41
C PHE A 65 -31.86 -1.36 19.29
N ALA A 66 -32.07 -2.64 19.03
CA ALA A 66 -31.25 -3.71 19.58
C ALA A 66 -30.32 -4.26 18.50
N PRO A 67 -28.99 -4.20 18.69
CA PRO A 67 -28.05 -4.74 17.73
C PRO A 67 -28.01 -6.28 17.78
N GLN A 68 -27.52 -6.88 16.69
CA GLN A 68 -27.13 -8.28 16.69
C GLN A 68 -25.86 -8.51 17.52
N ALA A 69 -25.52 -9.78 17.73
CA ALA A 69 -24.24 -10.16 18.35
C ALA A 69 -23.05 -9.78 17.45
N VAL A 70 -21.87 -9.67 18.06
CA VAL A 70 -20.59 -9.53 17.34
C VAL A 70 -20.40 -10.75 16.43
N PRO A 71 -19.91 -10.57 15.19
CA PRO A 71 -19.45 -9.32 14.57
C PRO A 71 -20.55 -8.54 13.83
N TRP A 72 -21.74 -9.08 13.70
CA TRP A 72 -22.83 -8.58 12.82
C TRP A 72 -23.33 -7.18 13.19
N CYS A 73 -23.20 -6.81 14.45
CA CYS A 73 -23.57 -5.47 14.93
C CYS A 73 -22.73 -4.34 14.30
N PHE A 74 -21.59 -4.65 13.68
CA PHE A 74 -20.70 -3.68 13.03
C PHE A 74 -20.87 -3.62 11.52
N GLU A 75 -21.77 -4.44 10.95
CA GLU A 75 -21.97 -4.55 9.50
C GLU A 75 -23.33 -3.97 9.07
N ALA A 76 -23.45 -2.63 9.13
CA ALA A 76 -24.68 -1.92 8.80
C ALA A 76 -24.92 -1.88 7.28
N GLY A 77 -26.13 -2.27 6.87
CA GLY A 77 -26.61 -2.18 5.48
C GLY A 77 -26.18 -3.36 4.59
N THR A 78 -26.40 -3.21 3.29
CA THR A 78 -26.03 -4.22 2.30
C THR A 78 -24.51 -4.20 2.09
N PRO A 79 -23.80 -5.31 2.30
CA PRO A 79 -22.34 -5.36 2.14
C PRO A 79 -21.93 -5.22 0.66
N ASN A 80 -20.69 -4.83 0.42
CA ASN A 80 -20.09 -4.84 -0.91
C ASN A 80 -19.81 -6.30 -1.36
N VAL A 81 -20.86 -7.02 -1.79
CA VAL A 81 -20.79 -8.44 -2.14
C VAL A 81 -19.75 -8.70 -3.22
N ALA A 82 -19.76 -7.91 -4.29
CA ALA A 82 -18.80 -8.06 -5.39
C ALA A 82 -17.35 -7.85 -4.92
N GLY A 83 -17.12 -6.87 -4.06
CA GLY A 83 -15.81 -6.63 -3.46
C GLY A 83 -15.33 -7.78 -2.57
N VAL A 84 -16.24 -8.38 -1.78
CA VAL A 84 -15.90 -9.54 -0.92
C VAL A 84 -15.52 -10.76 -1.76
N ILE A 85 -16.26 -11.04 -2.84
CA ILE A 85 -15.92 -12.13 -3.77
C ILE A 85 -14.57 -11.88 -4.44
N GLY A 86 -14.33 -10.65 -4.90
CA GLY A 86 -13.04 -10.28 -5.49
C GLY A 86 -11.87 -10.36 -4.51
N LEU A 87 -12.07 -9.97 -3.24
CA LEU A 87 -11.05 -10.14 -2.20
C LEU A 87 -10.78 -11.64 -1.93
N SER A 88 -11.84 -12.46 -1.89
CA SER A 88 -11.67 -13.91 -1.71
C SER A 88 -10.79 -14.51 -2.80
N ALA A 89 -11.01 -14.14 -4.06
CA ALA A 89 -10.18 -14.60 -5.18
C ALA A 89 -8.72 -14.13 -5.03
N ALA A 90 -8.48 -12.89 -4.63
CA ALA A 90 -7.14 -12.36 -4.38
C ALA A 90 -6.42 -13.10 -3.25
N LEU A 91 -7.12 -13.41 -2.16
CA LEU A 91 -6.54 -14.16 -1.04
C LEU A 91 -6.25 -15.62 -1.42
N GLN A 92 -7.12 -16.25 -2.23
CA GLN A 92 -6.85 -17.60 -2.77
C GLN A 92 -5.61 -17.62 -3.65
N TRP A 93 -5.43 -16.61 -4.51
CA TRP A 93 -4.23 -16.47 -5.31
C TRP A 93 -2.98 -16.28 -4.44
N LEU A 94 -3.03 -15.40 -3.44
CA LEU A 94 -1.93 -15.17 -2.49
C LEU A 94 -1.55 -16.45 -1.73
N ASN A 95 -2.53 -17.26 -1.32
CA ASN A 95 -2.28 -18.55 -0.64
C ASN A 95 -1.62 -19.59 -1.56
N GLY A 96 -1.66 -19.40 -2.88
CA GLY A 96 -1.04 -20.29 -3.86
C GLY A 96 0.41 -19.94 -4.19
N ILE A 97 0.98 -18.86 -3.65
CA ILE A 97 2.35 -18.41 -3.91
C ILE A 97 3.20 -18.44 -2.64
N ASP A 98 4.50 -18.61 -2.80
CA ASP A 98 5.47 -18.43 -1.71
C ASP A 98 5.63 -16.93 -1.41
N LEU A 99 4.93 -16.46 -0.39
CA LEU A 99 4.92 -15.03 0.00
C LEU A 99 6.30 -14.55 0.44
N VAL A 100 7.11 -15.40 1.07
CA VAL A 100 8.47 -15.05 1.52
C VAL A 100 9.39 -14.86 0.32
N ALA A 101 9.33 -15.76 -0.64
CA ALA A 101 10.07 -15.62 -1.90
C ALA A 101 9.62 -14.41 -2.71
N ALA A 102 8.31 -14.15 -2.77
CA ALA A 102 7.73 -13.00 -3.46
C ALA A 102 8.16 -11.66 -2.85
N GLU A 103 8.19 -11.56 -1.52
CA GLU A 103 8.67 -10.37 -0.81
C GLU A 103 10.17 -10.16 -1.02
N ARG A 104 10.97 -11.22 -0.91
CA ARG A 104 12.40 -11.17 -1.19
C ARG A 104 12.70 -10.74 -2.63
N TRP A 105 11.95 -11.25 -3.60
CA TRP A 105 12.07 -10.86 -5.00
C TRP A 105 11.79 -9.37 -5.19
N SER A 106 10.66 -8.88 -4.70
CA SER A 106 10.27 -7.46 -4.81
C SER A 106 11.28 -6.52 -4.13
N SER A 107 11.77 -6.91 -2.95
CA SER A 107 12.81 -6.17 -2.23
C SER A 107 14.14 -6.15 -2.97
N ASN A 108 14.52 -7.26 -3.63
CA ASN A 108 15.72 -7.32 -4.43
C ASN A 108 15.64 -6.41 -5.66
N LEU A 109 14.50 -6.38 -6.36
CA LEU A 109 14.29 -5.45 -7.48
C LEU A 109 14.44 -3.99 -7.03
N ALA A 110 13.89 -3.64 -5.85
CA ALA A 110 14.05 -2.29 -5.29
C ALA A 110 15.52 -1.97 -4.98
N ALA A 111 16.29 -2.93 -4.45
CA ALA A 111 17.71 -2.75 -4.16
C ALA A 111 18.55 -2.60 -5.43
N VAL A 112 18.26 -3.38 -6.47
CA VAL A 112 18.91 -3.25 -7.78
C VAL A 112 18.61 -1.91 -8.42
N ALA A 113 17.35 -1.48 -8.39
CA ALA A 113 16.93 -0.16 -8.89
C ALA A 113 17.65 0.97 -8.15
N GLU A 114 17.71 0.92 -6.82
CA GLU A 114 18.44 1.89 -5.99
C GLU A 114 19.91 1.99 -6.38
N ALA A 115 20.60 0.86 -6.46
CA ALA A 115 22.02 0.84 -6.81
C ALA A 115 22.30 1.40 -8.22
N ARG A 116 21.46 1.05 -9.18
CA ARG A 116 21.61 1.51 -10.57
C ARG A 116 21.27 2.99 -10.73
N LEU A 117 20.23 3.48 -10.07
CA LEU A 117 19.90 4.91 -10.06
C LEU A 117 21.00 5.73 -9.40
N ALA A 118 21.56 5.25 -8.28
CA ALA A 118 22.69 5.90 -7.60
C ALA A 118 23.94 5.98 -8.49
N ALA A 119 24.19 4.94 -9.31
CA ALA A 119 25.31 4.93 -10.24
C ALA A 119 25.09 5.83 -11.47
N ALA A 120 23.84 5.95 -11.93
CA ALA A 120 23.51 6.68 -13.16
C ALA A 120 23.21 8.18 -12.94
N LEU A 121 22.75 8.59 -11.76
CA LEU A 121 22.21 9.92 -11.49
C LEU A 121 23.05 10.66 -10.44
N PRO A 122 23.83 11.66 -10.83
CA PRO A 122 24.47 12.57 -9.86
C PRO A 122 23.40 13.26 -8.97
N GLY A 123 23.66 13.32 -7.68
CA GLY A 123 22.73 13.92 -6.73
C GLY A 123 21.53 13.03 -6.35
N PHE A 124 21.54 11.74 -6.70
CA PHE A 124 20.54 10.77 -6.23
C PHE A 124 20.63 10.59 -4.71
N VAL A 125 19.48 10.69 -4.04
CA VAL A 125 19.35 10.48 -2.60
C VAL A 125 18.25 9.46 -2.35
N SER A 126 18.59 8.34 -1.71
CA SER A 126 17.63 7.31 -1.33
C SER A 126 17.16 7.47 0.12
N TYR A 127 15.89 7.20 0.33
CA TYR A 127 15.23 7.11 1.64
C TYR A 127 14.68 5.70 1.89
N ARG A 128 15.16 4.71 1.15
CA ARG A 128 14.69 3.32 1.26
C ARG A 128 15.18 2.67 2.55
N ALA A 129 14.27 2.08 3.31
CA ALA A 129 14.65 1.19 4.40
C ALA A 129 15.21 -0.14 3.84
N SER A 130 16.22 -0.69 4.49
CA SER A 130 16.76 -2.01 4.12
C SER A 130 15.66 -3.06 4.11
N GLY A 131 15.66 -3.93 3.11
CA GLY A 131 14.65 -4.97 2.94
C GLY A 131 13.30 -4.49 2.39
N SER A 132 13.10 -3.19 2.19
CA SER A 132 11.85 -2.65 1.62
C SER A 132 11.77 -2.88 0.11
N SER A 133 10.58 -3.23 -0.39
CA SER A 133 10.23 -3.22 -1.81
C SER A 133 9.76 -1.85 -2.31
N LEU A 134 9.73 -0.84 -1.41
CA LEU A 134 9.46 0.56 -1.74
C LEU A 134 10.78 1.33 -1.80
N LEU A 135 11.05 1.98 -2.92
CA LEU A 135 12.16 2.88 -3.12
C LEU A 135 11.62 4.32 -3.16
N ALA A 136 11.79 5.06 -2.06
CA ALA A 136 11.56 6.50 -2.01
C ALA A 136 12.89 7.22 -2.24
N PHE A 137 12.91 8.23 -3.11
CA PHE A 137 14.15 8.90 -3.49
C PHE A 137 13.90 10.30 -4.07
N ASN A 138 14.96 11.09 -4.13
CA ASN A 138 15.01 12.37 -4.85
C ASN A 138 16.31 12.44 -5.69
N VAL A 139 16.35 13.40 -6.60
CA VAL A 139 17.56 13.81 -7.33
C VAL A 139 17.75 15.31 -7.09
N ALA A 140 18.94 15.72 -6.71
CA ALA A 140 19.23 17.12 -6.42
C ALA A 140 19.02 18.01 -7.65
N GLY A 141 18.46 19.19 -7.44
CA GLY A 141 18.25 20.19 -8.49
C GLY A 141 16.97 20.03 -9.31
N VAL A 142 16.22 18.93 -9.17
CA VAL A 142 14.96 18.72 -9.90
C VAL A 142 13.79 18.47 -8.94
N HIS A 143 12.61 18.96 -9.32
CA HIS A 143 11.41 18.76 -8.52
C HIS A 143 10.73 17.43 -8.89
N HIS A 144 10.34 16.66 -7.89
CA HIS A 144 9.72 15.34 -8.06
C HIS A 144 8.47 15.32 -8.94
N SER A 145 7.68 16.44 -8.99
CA SER A 145 6.48 16.53 -9.83
C SER A 145 6.81 16.61 -11.32
N ASP A 146 7.92 17.25 -11.68
CA ASP A 146 8.32 17.40 -13.08
C ASP A 146 8.85 16.05 -13.60
N VAL A 147 9.66 15.38 -12.79
CA VAL A 147 10.18 14.05 -13.09
C VAL A 147 9.05 13.05 -13.33
N VAL A 148 8.04 12.99 -12.45
CA VAL A 148 6.95 12.00 -12.60
C VAL A 148 6.16 12.18 -13.87
N THR A 149 6.04 13.41 -14.39
CA THR A 149 5.35 13.69 -15.66
C THR A 149 6.11 13.08 -16.83
N LEU A 150 7.42 13.30 -16.92
CA LEU A 150 8.27 12.75 -17.97
C LEU A 150 8.36 11.21 -17.92
N LEU A 151 8.39 10.63 -16.71
CA LEU A 151 8.35 9.19 -16.53
C LEU A 151 7.03 8.60 -17.05
N ALA A 152 5.91 9.25 -16.78
CA ALA A 152 4.60 8.80 -17.25
C ALA A 152 4.51 8.81 -18.78
N GLU A 153 5.07 9.82 -19.43
CA GLU A 153 5.18 9.89 -20.92
C GLU A 153 6.03 8.75 -21.48
N SER A 154 7.01 8.27 -20.71
CA SER A 154 7.84 7.12 -21.06
C SER A 154 7.22 5.77 -20.69
N GLY A 155 5.95 5.75 -20.23
CA GLY A 155 5.25 4.54 -19.82
C GLY A 155 5.66 4.00 -18.43
N VAL A 156 6.46 4.74 -17.66
CA VAL A 156 6.91 4.36 -16.32
C VAL A 156 6.08 5.05 -15.26
N SER A 157 5.36 4.28 -14.46
CA SER A 157 4.47 4.79 -13.42
C SER A 157 5.15 4.79 -12.05
N VAL A 158 5.49 5.96 -11.54
CA VAL A 158 5.93 6.17 -10.15
C VAL A 158 4.96 7.13 -9.44
N ARG A 159 5.07 7.25 -8.14
CA ARG A 159 4.31 8.23 -7.38
C ARG A 159 5.22 9.35 -6.91
N ALA A 160 4.78 10.62 -7.08
CA ALA A 160 5.44 11.79 -6.51
C ALA A 160 4.63 12.40 -5.37
N GLY A 161 5.29 13.14 -4.48
CA GLY A 161 4.68 13.98 -3.45
C GLY A 161 4.86 13.47 -2.02
N GLN A 162 3.89 13.77 -1.16
CA GLN A 162 4.02 13.62 0.30
C GLN A 162 3.68 12.23 0.82
N HIS A 163 3.10 11.32 0.01
CA HIS A 163 2.79 9.92 0.34
C HIS A 163 1.95 9.70 1.62
N CYS A 164 1.19 10.70 2.08
CA CYS A 164 0.50 10.70 3.37
C CYS A 164 1.46 10.56 4.57
N ALA A 165 2.68 11.08 4.46
CA ALA A 165 3.78 10.93 5.42
C ALA A 165 4.47 12.29 5.72
N GLN A 166 3.72 13.38 5.78
CA GLN A 166 4.24 14.74 5.98
C GLN A 166 5.19 14.87 7.19
N PRO A 167 4.89 14.30 8.38
CA PRO A 167 5.79 14.38 9.51
C PRO A 167 7.16 13.73 9.25
N LEU A 168 7.18 12.60 8.52
CA LEU A 168 8.40 11.92 8.11
C LEU A 168 9.20 12.79 7.13
N LEU A 169 8.54 13.35 6.12
CA LEU A 169 9.21 14.21 5.13
C LEU A 169 9.79 15.48 5.77
N ALA A 170 9.07 16.07 6.72
CA ALA A 170 9.58 17.21 7.50
C ALA A 170 10.82 16.82 8.31
N ALA A 171 10.84 15.66 8.94
CA ALA A 171 12.01 15.13 9.66
C ALA A 171 13.20 14.84 8.72
N LEU A 172 12.94 14.47 7.47
CA LEU A 172 13.96 14.29 6.42
C LEU A 172 14.39 15.60 5.74
N GLY A 173 13.73 16.73 6.04
CA GLY A 173 14.03 18.03 5.46
C GLY A 173 13.62 18.17 3.99
N VAL A 174 12.61 17.42 3.53
CA VAL A 174 12.15 17.42 2.13
C VAL A 174 10.65 17.68 2.02
N SER A 175 10.22 18.33 0.94
CA SER A 175 8.81 18.66 0.66
C SER A 175 8.01 17.49 0.09
N GLY A 176 8.69 16.50 -0.49
CA GLY A 176 8.14 15.33 -1.13
C GLY A 176 9.24 14.42 -1.67
N THR A 177 8.85 13.25 -2.18
CA THR A 177 9.76 12.32 -2.85
C THR A 177 9.11 11.68 -4.06
N LEU A 178 9.93 11.13 -4.96
CA LEU A 178 9.52 10.09 -5.89
C LEU A 178 9.46 8.76 -5.13
N ARG A 179 8.54 7.87 -5.54
CA ARG A 179 8.44 6.53 -5.00
C ARG A 179 8.16 5.50 -6.08
N ALA A 180 9.10 4.62 -6.33
CA ALA A 180 8.91 3.39 -7.06
C ALA A 180 8.48 2.28 -6.08
N SER A 181 7.54 1.44 -6.49
CA SER A 181 7.03 0.32 -5.69
C SER A 181 7.13 -0.94 -6.53
N PHE A 182 7.82 -1.94 -6.01
CA PHE A 182 8.00 -3.23 -6.67
C PHE A 182 7.09 -4.28 -6.05
N ALA A 183 6.50 -5.11 -6.89
CA ALA A 183 5.59 -6.17 -6.53
C ALA A 183 6.07 -7.50 -7.14
N PRO A 184 5.53 -8.66 -6.72
CA PRO A 184 5.98 -9.96 -7.22
C PRO A 184 5.89 -10.14 -8.73
N TYR A 185 5.05 -9.38 -9.42
CA TYR A 185 4.88 -9.42 -10.87
C TYR A 185 5.86 -8.51 -11.63
N ASN A 186 6.61 -7.65 -10.95
CA ASN A 186 7.64 -6.85 -11.63
C ASN A 186 8.86 -7.70 -11.99
N THR A 187 9.58 -7.26 -13.01
CA THR A 187 10.73 -7.95 -13.59
C THR A 187 11.96 -7.04 -13.60
N GLN A 188 13.09 -7.59 -14.02
CA GLN A 188 14.31 -6.81 -14.23
C GLN A 188 14.13 -5.76 -15.34
N ASP A 189 13.30 -6.06 -16.36
CA ASP A 189 13.02 -5.14 -17.47
C ASP A 189 12.30 -3.87 -16.96
N ASP A 190 11.45 -3.99 -15.91
CA ASP A 190 10.83 -2.81 -15.28
C ASP A 190 11.88 -1.92 -14.57
N VAL A 191 12.91 -2.53 -13.99
CA VAL A 191 14.04 -1.79 -13.43
C VAL A 191 14.83 -1.09 -14.52
N ASP A 192 15.08 -1.77 -15.64
CA ASP A 192 15.78 -1.22 -16.79
C ASP A 192 15.02 -0.02 -17.37
N ALA A 193 13.71 -0.15 -17.54
CA ALA A 193 12.82 0.92 -18.00
C ALA A 193 12.83 2.13 -17.03
N LEU A 194 12.76 1.88 -15.74
CA LEU A 194 12.82 2.94 -14.72
C LEU A 194 14.14 3.72 -14.80
N VAL A 195 15.29 3.02 -14.87
CA VAL A 195 16.61 3.66 -14.94
C VAL A 195 16.76 4.48 -16.23
N ALA A 196 16.35 3.94 -17.36
CA ALA A 196 16.40 4.63 -18.65
C ALA A 196 15.52 5.88 -18.66
N ALA A 197 14.26 5.77 -18.20
CA ALA A 197 13.33 6.90 -18.14
C ALA A 197 13.82 7.99 -17.19
N MET A 198 14.35 7.61 -16.02
CA MET A 198 14.94 8.55 -15.07
C MET A 198 16.13 9.31 -15.67
N THR A 199 17.05 8.60 -16.32
CA THR A 199 18.21 9.23 -16.97
C THR A 199 17.79 10.25 -18.02
N THR A 200 16.82 9.90 -18.87
CA THR A 200 16.26 10.82 -19.88
C THR A 200 15.58 12.02 -19.22
N ALA A 201 14.73 11.80 -18.22
CA ALA A 201 14.01 12.87 -17.54
C ALA A 201 14.97 13.88 -16.86
N ILE A 202 16.01 13.38 -16.18
CA ILE A 202 17.00 14.26 -15.53
C ILE A 202 17.80 15.04 -16.57
N THR A 203 18.16 14.45 -17.70
CA THR A 203 18.84 15.18 -18.79
C THR A 203 17.97 16.33 -19.31
N ILE A 204 16.68 16.10 -19.54
CA ILE A 204 15.73 17.13 -20.03
C ILE A 204 15.55 18.27 -19.00
N LEU A 205 15.57 17.96 -17.71
CA LEU A 205 15.31 18.94 -16.66
C LEU A 205 16.59 19.68 -16.18
N ALA A 206 17.78 19.23 -16.59
CA ALA A 206 19.05 19.86 -16.27
C ALA A 206 19.47 20.94 -17.30
N ASP A 207 18.84 20.95 -18.47
CA ASP A 207 19.00 21.97 -19.52
C ASP A 207 18.08 23.18 -19.24
#